data_ab5cae05a5774c3ee6a4dc2f5c4f1ea9
#
_entry.id   ab5cae05a5774c3ee6a4dc2f5c4f1ea9
#
_cell.length_a   1.000
_cell.length_b   1.000
_cell.length_c   1.000
_cell.angle_alpha   90.00
_cell.angle_beta   90.00
_cell.angle_gamma   90.00
#
_symmetry.space_group_name_H-M   'P 1'
#
loop_
_entity.id
_entity.type
_entity.pdbx_description
1 polymer ?
#
loop_
_entity_poly.entity_id
_entity_poly.type
_entity_poly.pdbx_seq_one_letter_code
_entity_poly.pdbx_strand_id
1 'polypeptide(L)'
;MEKKIGPVKTGKRHELPWEKFEIILILNLYFQLPFGKLNHTTQEVRKLALLIQRTDSSVALILTNYAACDPYILQSGRTGMQNGKNVCKPYWDEFANNKEQLFIEAEKIKANLLHSTLEIQLGITGENLMGLTQETVIKQRVNQNVFRNMILNNYDFRCAITGINVPELLIASHIIPWAENEENRLNPENGICLSPLYDKLSNIGVQLYR
;
A
#
# COMPACT_ATOMS: atom_id res chain seq x y z
N MET A 1 17.56 -11.49 18.67
CA MET A 1 16.52 -12.20 19.43
C MET A 1 15.17 -11.63 19.01
N GLU A 2 14.52 -12.24 18.03
CA GLU A 2 13.16 -11.86 17.62
C GLU A 2 12.19 -12.22 18.75
N LYS A 3 11.52 -11.22 19.30
CA LYS A 3 10.36 -11.45 20.20
C LYS A 3 9.26 -12.09 19.35
N LYS A 4 9.01 -13.37 19.54
CA LYS A 4 7.78 -14.04 19.10
C LYS A 4 6.60 -13.27 19.69
N ILE A 5 5.91 -12.49 18.84
CA ILE A 5 4.62 -11.89 19.19
C ILE A 5 3.66 -13.07 19.37
N GLY A 6 3.25 -13.33 20.59
CA GLY A 6 2.26 -14.36 20.90
C GLY A 6 0.93 -14.08 20.22
N PRO A 7 0.01 -15.07 20.13
CA PRO A 7 -1.27 -14.90 19.47
C PRO A 7 -2.03 -13.75 20.13
N VAL A 8 -2.17 -12.66 19.40
CA VAL A 8 -2.98 -11.52 19.83
C VAL A 8 -4.42 -12.01 19.88
N LYS A 9 -5.08 -11.84 21.04
CA LYS A 9 -6.51 -12.13 21.20
C LYS A 9 -7.26 -11.30 20.16
N THR A 10 -7.63 -11.95 19.08
CA THR A 10 -8.29 -11.38 17.92
C THR A 10 -9.60 -10.70 18.32
N GLY A 11 -9.76 -9.44 17.96
CA GLY A 11 -11.06 -8.84 17.82
C GLY A 11 -11.68 -8.17 19.03
N LYS A 12 -10.93 -7.39 19.83
CA LYS A 12 -11.56 -6.51 20.83
C LYS A 12 -12.59 -5.53 20.25
N ARG A 13 -12.50 -5.24 18.93
CA ARG A 13 -13.38 -4.29 18.23
C ARG A 13 -14.39 -4.96 17.28
N HIS A 14 -14.49 -6.28 17.26
CA HIS A 14 -15.32 -7.02 16.31
C HIS A 14 -16.80 -6.60 16.31
N GLU A 15 -17.36 -6.28 17.46
CA GLU A 15 -18.78 -5.90 17.62
C GLU A 15 -19.03 -4.38 17.56
N LEU A 16 -17.95 -3.57 17.51
CA LEU A 16 -18.08 -2.12 17.45
C LEU A 16 -18.33 -1.63 16.02
N PRO A 17 -19.07 -0.54 15.84
CA PRO A 17 -19.17 0.13 14.54
C PRO A 17 -17.78 0.45 13.97
N TRP A 18 -17.71 0.53 12.64
CA TRP A 18 -16.50 0.96 11.96
C TRP A 18 -16.23 2.44 12.22
N GLU A 19 -14.99 2.78 12.60
CA GLU A 19 -14.56 4.16 12.76
C GLU A 19 -13.89 4.69 11.49
N LYS A 20 -13.91 6.02 11.30
CA LYS A 20 -13.35 6.68 10.11
C LYS A 20 -11.91 6.25 9.84
N PHE A 21 -11.06 6.22 10.86
CA PHE A 21 -9.65 5.87 10.71
C PHE A 21 -9.43 4.43 10.21
N GLU A 22 -10.26 3.48 10.63
CA GLU A 22 -10.18 2.09 10.19
C GLU A 22 -10.50 1.97 8.71
N ILE A 23 -11.58 2.64 8.27
CA ILE A 23 -12.04 2.64 6.87
C ILE A 23 -11.01 3.30 5.95
N ILE A 24 -10.36 4.41 6.39
CA ILE A 24 -9.27 5.08 5.65
C ILE A 24 -8.07 4.15 5.50
N LEU A 25 -7.65 3.46 6.58
CA LEU A 25 -6.53 2.52 6.51
C LEU A 25 -6.81 1.34 5.59
N ILE A 26 -8.05 0.85 5.56
CA ILE A 26 -8.46 -0.24 4.66
C ILE A 26 -8.50 0.26 3.21
N LEU A 27 -8.97 1.48 2.94
CA LEU A 27 -8.93 2.08 1.60
C LEU A 27 -7.49 2.26 1.11
N ASN A 28 -6.60 2.74 1.98
CA ASN A 28 -5.18 2.83 1.68
C ASN A 28 -4.58 1.47 1.30
N LEU A 29 -4.93 0.41 2.02
CA LEU A 29 -4.50 -0.95 1.70
C LEU A 29 -5.11 -1.45 0.39
N TYR A 30 -6.38 -1.13 0.11
CA TYR A 30 -7.08 -1.50 -1.11
C TYR A 30 -6.30 -1.06 -2.37
N PHE A 31 -5.80 0.17 -2.39
CA PHE A 31 -5.03 0.67 -3.52
C PHE A 31 -3.63 0.06 -3.65
N GLN A 32 -3.13 -0.65 -2.64
CA GLN A 32 -1.81 -1.29 -2.65
C GLN A 32 -1.87 -2.79 -2.97
N LEU A 33 -3.06 -3.38 -3.07
CA LEU A 33 -3.23 -4.81 -3.32
C LEU A 33 -3.88 -5.08 -4.68
N PRO A 34 -3.39 -6.06 -5.45
CA PRO A 34 -4.13 -6.54 -6.60
C PRO A 34 -5.42 -7.24 -6.16
N PHE A 35 -6.46 -7.21 -7.00
CA PHE A 35 -7.79 -7.74 -6.69
C PHE A 35 -7.77 -9.15 -6.10
N GLY A 36 -6.93 -10.04 -6.61
CA GLY A 36 -6.80 -11.42 -6.12
C GLY A 36 -6.28 -11.56 -4.69
N LYS A 37 -5.72 -10.49 -4.12
CA LYS A 37 -5.19 -10.46 -2.75
C LYS A 37 -6.12 -9.78 -1.72
N LEU A 38 -7.33 -9.41 -2.10
CA LEU A 38 -8.33 -8.81 -1.20
C LEU A 38 -8.99 -9.85 -0.28
N ASN A 39 -8.22 -10.71 0.35
CA ASN A 39 -8.71 -11.81 1.16
C ASN A 39 -7.98 -11.92 2.50
N HIS A 40 -8.58 -12.62 3.45
CA HIS A 40 -8.11 -12.76 4.83
C HIS A 40 -6.79 -13.54 4.97
N THR A 41 -6.34 -14.28 3.94
CA THR A 41 -5.08 -15.01 3.98
C THR A 41 -3.87 -14.15 3.61
N THR A 42 -4.11 -13.01 2.97
CA THR A 42 -3.08 -12.04 2.58
C THR A 42 -2.38 -11.46 3.80
N GLN A 43 -1.06 -11.45 3.80
CA GLN A 43 -0.24 -11.04 4.95
C GLN A 43 -0.49 -9.58 5.33
N GLU A 44 -0.63 -8.68 4.36
CA GLU A 44 -0.91 -7.25 4.56
C GLU A 44 -2.27 -7.02 5.19
N VAL A 45 -3.27 -7.82 4.82
CA VAL A 45 -4.61 -7.81 5.43
C VAL A 45 -4.53 -8.21 6.90
N ARG A 46 -3.78 -9.28 7.23
CA ARG A 46 -3.56 -9.73 8.60
C ARG A 46 -2.81 -8.71 9.44
N LYS A 47 -1.76 -8.08 8.87
CA LYS A 47 -1.00 -7.02 9.55
C LYS A 47 -1.89 -5.82 9.89
N LEU A 48 -2.72 -5.38 8.94
CA LEU A 48 -3.64 -4.29 9.18
C LEU A 48 -4.70 -4.65 10.21
N ALA A 49 -5.31 -5.84 10.09
CA ALA A 49 -6.30 -6.35 11.03
C ALA A 49 -5.77 -6.34 12.48
N LEU A 50 -4.52 -6.80 12.65
CA LEU A 50 -3.83 -6.77 13.95
C LEU A 50 -3.65 -5.34 14.47
N LEU A 51 -3.21 -4.41 13.63
CA LEU A 51 -2.98 -3.01 14.00
C LEU A 51 -4.26 -2.33 14.49
N ILE A 52 -5.38 -2.54 13.78
CA ILE A 52 -6.67 -1.92 14.12
C ILE A 52 -7.53 -2.76 15.06
N GLN A 53 -7.02 -3.90 15.57
CA GLN A 53 -7.69 -4.83 16.48
C GLN A 53 -9.02 -5.39 15.93
N ARG A 54 -9.09 -5.62 14.63
CA ARG A 54 -10.20 -6.29 13.92
C ARG A 54 -9.80 -7.71 13.51
N THR A 55 -10.78 -8.51 13.08
CA THR A 55 -10.48 -9.80 12.46
C THR A 55 -10.02 -9.60 11.01
N ASP A 56 -9.13 -10.47 10.52
CA ASP A 56 -8.68 -10.48 9.13
C ASP A 56 -9.83 -10.64 8.14
N SER A 57 -10.84 -11.45 8.49
CA SER A 57 -12.04 -11.63 7.68
C SER A 57 -12.89 -10.36 7.59
N SER A 58 -13.00 -9.58 8.68
CA SER A 58 -13.76 -8.31 8.64
C SER A 58 -13.04 -7.24 7.81
N VAL A 59 -11.70 -7.17 7.86
CA VAL A 59 -10.91 -6.29 7.01
C VAL A 59 -11.04 -6.70 5.54
N ALA A 60 -10.94 -8.00 5.23
CA ALA A 60 -11.13 -8.51 3.87
C ALA A 60 -12.54 -8.22 3.32
N LEU A 61 -13.56 -8.25 4.17
CA LEU A 61 -14.92 -7.87 3.80
C LEU A 61 -15.01 -6.41 3.35
N ILE A 62 -14.40 -5.48 4.09
CA ILE A 62 -14.38 -4.05 3.71
C ILE A 62 -13.56 -3.84 2.42
N LEU A 63 -12.44 -4.55 2.23
CA LEU A 63 -11.68 -4.51 0.98
C LEU A 63 -12.54 -4.92 -0.22
N THR A 64 -13.32 -5.99 -0.10
CA THR A 64 -14.24 -6.42 -1.18
C THR A 64 -15.42 -5.48 -1.37
N ASN A 65 -15.84 -4.75 -0.34
CA ASN A 65 -16.83 -3.67 -0.49
C ASN A 65 -16.27 -2.48 -1.28
N TYR A 66 -14.98 -2.13 -1.10
CA TYR A 66 -14.32 -1.12 -1.94
C TYR A 66 -14.24 -1.54 -3.40
N ALA A 67 -13.98 -2.82 -3.68
CA ALA A 67 -14.01 -3.33 -5.06
C ALA A 67 -15.38 -3.14 -5.74
N ALA A 68 -16.48 -3.07 -4.98
CA ALA A 68 -17.80 -2.72 -5.51
C ALA A 68 -17.97 -1.21 -5.82
N CYS A 69 -17.07 -0.36 -5.33
CA CYS A 69 -17.02 1.07 -5.63
C CYS A 69 -16.10 1.39 -6.82
N ASP A 70 -15.17 0.48 -7.17
CA ASP A 70 -14.12 0.70 -8.14
C ASP A 70 -14.61 0.49 -9.58
N PRO A 71 -14.68 1.57 -10.42
CA PRO A 71 -15.11 1.45 -11.80
C PRO A 71 -14.22 0.51 -12.63
N TYR A 72 -12.91 0.47 -12.37
CA TYR A 72 -11.98 -0.41 -13.08
C TYR A 72 -12.30 -1.89 -12.84
N ILE A 73 -12.58 -2.26 -11.61
CA ILE A 73 -12.99 -3.63 -11.26
C ILE A 73 -14.33 -3.99 -11.91
N LEU A 74 -15.30 -3.08 -11.87
CA LEU A 74 -16.61 -3.30 -12.47
C LEU A 74 -16.53 -3.45 -14.00
N GLN A 75 -15.72 -2.64 -14.68
CA GLN A 75 -15.49 -2.73 -16.13
C GLN A 75 -14.78 -4.02 -16.55
N SER A 76 -13.94 -4.58 -15.67
CA SER A 76 -13.26 -5.87 -15.93
C SER A 76 -14.19 -7.09 -15.82
N GLY A 77 -15.49 -6.90 -15.57
CA GLY A 77 -16.48 -7.97 -15.36
C GLY A 77 -16.41 -8.61 -13.98
N ARG A 78 -15.59 -8.10 -13.07
CA ARG A 78 -15.50 -8.54 -11.68
C ARG A 78 -16.45 -7.73 -10.81
N THR A 79 -16.88 -8.29 -9.69
CA THR A 79 -17.78 -7.62 -8.76
C THR A 79 -17.24 -7.72 -7.34
N GLY A 80 -17.38 -6.64 -6.58
CA GLY A 80 -17.21 -6.65 -5.13
C GLY A 80 -18.52 -6.94 -4.40
N MET A 81 -18.47 -7.02 -3.08
CA MET A 81 -19.67 -7.21 -2.25
C MET A 81 -20.51 -5.93 -2.17
N GLN A 82 -21.75 -6.00 -2.64
CA GLN A 82 -22.65 -4.83 -2.73
C GLN A 82 -23.24 -4.39 -1.38
N ASN A 83 -23.47 -5.34 -0.46
CA ASN A 83 -24.21 -5.08 0.79
C ASN A 83 -23.51 -4.08 1.73
N GLY A 84 -22.18 -3.96 1.66
CA GLY A 84 -21.41 -3.02 2.48
C GLY A 84 -20.95 -1.76 1.75
N LYS A 85 -21.33 -1.57 0.49
CA LYS A 85 -20.90 -0.44 -0.35
C LYS A 85 -21.17 0.92 0.30
N ASN A 86 -22.29 1.07 1.00
CA ASN A 86 -22.69 2.33 1.64
C ASN A 86 -21.70 2.80 2.72
N VAL A 87 -21.01 1.89 3.39
CA VAL A 87 -19.97 2.21 4.38
C VAL A 87 -18.71 2.74 3.69
N CYS A 88 -18.37 2.22 2.53
CA CYS A 88 -17.15 2.52 1.78
C CYS A 88 -17.30 3.73 0.84
N LYS A 89 -18.51 3.92 0.28
CA LYS A 89 -18.76 4.90 -0.78
C LYS A 89 -18.36 6.35 -0.42
N PRO A 90 -18.66 6.88 0.77
CA PRO A 90 -18.25 8.26 1.12
C PRO A 90 -16.73 8.46 1.06
N TYR A 91 -15.97 7.50 1.57
CA TYR A 91 -14.50 7.56 1.56
C TYR A 91 -13.91 7.32 0.18
N TRP A 92 -14.55 6.46 -0.61
CA TRP A 92 -14.20 6.29 -2.01
C TRP A 92 -14.35 7.60 -2.77
N ASP A 93 -15.47 8.30 -2.64
CA ASP A 93 -15.75 9.54 -3.34
C ASP A 93 -14.81 10.68 -2.89
N GLU A 94 -14.41 10.69 -1.61
CA GLU A 94 -13.46 11.65 -1.06
C GLU A 94 -12.04 11.45 -1.62
N PHE A 95 -11.58 10.19 -1.75
CA PHE A 95 -10.16 9.89 -1.97
C PHE A 95 -9.81 9.25 -3.31
N ALA A 96 -10.76 8.69 -4.07
CA ALA A 96 -10.44 7.96 -5.31
C ALA A 96 -9.68 8.81 -6.33
N ASN A 97 -9.98 10.12 -6.38
CA ASN A 97 -9.31 11.10 -7.24
C ASN A 97 -8.17 11.86 -6.53
N ASN A 98 -7.96 11.62 -5.24
CA ASN A 98 -6.89 12.24 -4.45
C ASN A 98 -6.17 11.21 -3.58
N LYS A 99 -5.62 10.19 -4.24
CA LYS A 99 -4.94 9.07 -3.58
C LYS A 99 -3.75 9.51 -2.73
N GLU A 100 -3.03 10.53 -3.17
CA GLU A 100 -1.88 11.04 -2.43
C GLU A 100 -2.26 11.57 -1.04
N GLN A 101 -3.36 12.32 -0.94
CA GLN A 101 -3.89 12.78 0.35
C GLN A 101 -4.29 11.58 1.23
N LEU A 102 -4.96 10.57 0.65
CA LEU A 102 -5.28 9.33 1.35
C LEU A 102 -4.04 8.68 1.96
N PHE A 103 -2.97 8.54 1.17
CA PHE A 103 -1.76 7.87 1.61
C PHE A 103 -1.07 8.62 2.75
N ILE A 104 -0.99 9.96 2.67
CA ILE A 104 -0.45 10.79 3.75
C ILE A 104 -1.30 10.68 5.02
N GLU A 105 -2.64 10.75 4.89
CA GLU A 105 -3.55 10.62 6.03
C GLU A 105 -3.45 9.25 6.69
N ALA A 106 -3.38 8.19 5.88
CA ALA A 106 -3.20 6.83 6.39
C ALA A 106 -1.89 6.65 7.16
N GLU A 107 -0.78 7.23 6.69
CA GLU A 107 0.50 7.15 7.40
C GLU A 107 0.47 7.96 8.71
N LYS A 108 -0.20 9.12 8.75
CA LYS A 108 -0.44 9.88 10.00
C LYS A 108 -1.25 9.05 11.00
N ILE A 109 -2.31 8.39 10.54
CA ILE A 109 -3.13 7.50 11.39
C ILE A 109 -2.28 6.34 11.94
N LYS A 110 -1.48 5.68 11.09
CA LYS A 110 -0.59 4.59 11.53
C LYS A 110 0.42 5.07 12.57
N ALA A 111 1.05 6.24 12.35
CA ALA A 111 1.99 6.81 13.30
C ALA A 111 1.33 7.02 14.67
N ASN A 112 0.13 7.59 14.71
CA ASN A 112 -0.64 7.79 15.94
C ASN A 112 -0.98 6.46 16.64
N LEU A 113 -1.43 5.45 15.90
CA LEU A 113 -1.74 4.12 16.46
C LEU A 113 -0.49 3.42 17.04
N LEU A 114 0.68 3.70 16.48
CA LEU A 114 1.96 3.17 16.93
C LEU A 114 2.64 4.04 18.00
N HIS A 115 1.98 5.10 18.47
CA HIS A 115 2.54 6.08 19.41
C HIS A 115 3.89 6.66 18.93
N SER A 116 3.97 6.96 17.63
CA SER A 116 5.16 7.46 16.94
C SER A 116 4.82 8.74 16.17
N THR A 117 5.84 9.40 15.61
CA THR A 117 5.62 10.51 14.68
C THR A 117 5.74 10.02 13.22
N LEU A 118 5.16 10.78 12.30
CA LEU A 118 5.22 10.47 10.88
C LEU A 118 6.66 10.44 10.36
N GLU A 119 7.49 11.38 10.85
CA GLU A 119 8.90 11.49 10.47
C GLU A 119 9.69 10.23 10.88
N ILE A 120 9.48 9.74 12.10
CA ILE A 120 10.13 8.51 12.59
C ILE A 120 9.69 7.32 11.75
N GLN A 121 8.39 7.19 11.44
CA GLN A 121 7.87 6.10 10.62
C GLN A 121 8.43 6.12 9.19
N LEU A 122 8.66 7.30 8.63
CA LEU A 122 9.20 7.48 7.28
C LEU A 122 10.74 7.52 7.23
N GLY A 123 11.42 7.42 8.38
CA GLY A 123 12.88 7.50 8.48
C GLY A 123 13.43 8.86 8.03
N ILE A 124 12.70 9.95 8.27
CA ILE A 124 13.11 11.30 7.90
C ILE A 124 14.07 11.83 8.96
N THR A 125 15.27 12.20 8.52
CA THR A 125 16.31 12.83 9.35
C THR A 125 16.60 14.25 8.85
N GLY A 126 17.31 15.05 9.62
CA GLY A 126 17.70 16.40 9.20
C GLY A 126 18.48 16.45 7.90
N GLU A 127 19.23 15.40 7.57
CA GLU A 127 19.98 15.28 6.31
C GLU A 127 19.06 15.17 5.08
N ASN A 128 17.88 14.59 5.24
CA ASN A 128 16.91 14.47 4.16
C ASN A 128 16.22 15.79 3.80
N LEU A 129 16.33 16.80 4.65
CA LEU A 129 15.68 18.10 4.50
C LEU A 129 16.53 19.13 3.73
N MET A 130 17.76 18.78 3.32
CA MET A 130 18.65 19.72 2.62
C MET A 130 18.01 20.24 1.31
N GLY A 131 17.62 21.50 1.34
CA GLY A 131 17.03 22.18 0.17
C GLY A 131 15.57 21.88 -0.13
N LEU A 132 14.88 21.08 0.69
CA LEU A 132 13.47 20.73 0.54
C LEU A 132 12.67 21.09 1.78
N THR A 133 11.37 21.34 1.63
CA THR A 133 10.45 21.47 2.76
C THR A 133 10.14 20.10 3.36
N GLN A 134 9.86 20.06 4.66
CA GLN A 134 9.47 18.83 5.35
C GLN A 134 8.25 18.17 4.68
N GLU A 135 7.28 18.95 4.25
CA GLU A 135 6.08 18.47 3.56
C GLU A 135 6.43 17.77 2.24
N THR A 136 7.33 18.34 1.46
CA THR A 136 7.81 17.73 0.20
C THR A 136 8.49 16.38 0.44
N VAL A 137 9.33 16.29 1.48
CA VAL A 137 10.01 15.04 1.83
C VAL A 137 9.03 13.99 2.32
N ILE A 138 8.06 14.36 3.16
CA ILE A 138 6.98 13.46 3.61
C ILE A 138 6.23 12.89 2.41
N LYS A 139 5.74 13.77 1.52
CA LYS A 139 5.01 13.38 0.31
C LYS A 139 5.82 12.41 -0.55
N GLN A 140 7.07 12.72 -0.81
CA GLN A 140 7.97 11.87 -1.59
C GLN A 140 8.15 10.48 -0.94
N ARG A 141 8.43 10.43 0.36
CA ARG A 141 8.63 9.16 1.08
C ARG A 141 7.37 8.31 1.12
N VAL A 142 6.22 8.91 1.40
CA VAL A 142 4.93 8.20 1.39
C VAL A 142 4.68 7.60 0.01
N ASN A 143 4.83 8.38 -1.05
CA ASN A 143 4.60 7.91 -2.42
C ASN A 143 5.57 6.80 -2.83
N GLN A 144 6.85 6.89 -2.46
CA GLN A 144 7.84 5.84 -2.69
C GLN A 144 7.47 4.53 -1.98
N ASN A 145 7.06 4.61 -0.71
CA ASN A 145 6.64 3.43 0.07
C ASN A 145 5.38 2.77 -0.52
N VAL A 146 4.40 3.59 -0.90
CA VAL A 146 3.16 3.09 -1.52
C VAL A 146 3.45 2.41 -2.85
N PHE A 147 4.21 3.05 -3.74
CA PHE A 147 4.61 2.45 -5.02
C PHE A 147 5.37 1.14 -4.81
N ARG A 148 6.34 1.12 -3.89
CA ARG A 148 7.07 -0.10 -3.54
C ARG A 148 6.12 -1.22 -3.10
N ASN A 149 5.18 -0.93 -2.22
CA ASN A 149 4.22 -1.92 -1.74
C ASN A 149 3.34 -2.47 -2.89
N MET A 150 2.86 -1.60 -3.77
CA MET A 150 2.09 -2.01 -4.96
C MET A 150 2.89 -2.97 -5.83
N ILE A 151 4.13 -2.62 -6.16
CA ILE A 151 4.97 -3.44 -7.04
C ILE A 151 5.31 -4.78 -6.38
N LEU A 152 5.78 -4.78 -5.13
CA LEU A 152 6.08 -6.03 -4.44
C LEU A 152 4.86 -6.96 -4.36
N ASN A 153 3.67 -6.40 -4.09
CA ASN A 153 2.43 -7.18 -4.04
C ASN A 153 2.04 -7.75 -5.42
N ASN A 154 2.23 -6.98 -6.50
CA ASN A 154 1.92 -7.44 -7.86
C ASN A 154 2.84 -8.57 -8.33
N TYR A 155 4.08 -8.58 -7.84
CA TYR A 155 5.10 -9.59 -8.20
C TYR A 155 5.27 -10.69 -7.15
N ASP A 156 4.33 -10.86 -6.21
CA ASP A 156 4.40 -11.88 -5.14
C ASP A 156 5.72 -11.87 -4.37
N PHE A 157 6.27 -10.67 -4.13
CA PHE A 157 7.57 -10.48 -3.49
C PHE A 157 8.70 -11.28 -4.17
N ARG A 158 8.72 -11.25 -5.52
CA ARG A 158 9.74 -11.92 -6.32
C ARG A 158 10.31 -10.98 -7.38
N CYS A 159 11.61 -11.08 -7.60
CA CYS A 159 12.23 -10.43 -8.75
C CYS A 159 11.68 -11.03 -10.06
N ALA A 160 11.23 -10.18 -10.97
CA ALA A 160 10.64 -10.58 -12.25
C ALA A 160 11.59 -11.41 -13.14
N ILE A 161 12.91 -11.27 -12.96
CA ILE A 161 13.93 -11.92 -13.79
C ILE A 161 14.56 -13.10 -13.07
N THR A 162 14.99 -12.91 -11.82
CA THR A 162 15.75 -13.93 -11.09
C THR A 162 14.91 -14.83 -10.20
N GLY A 163 13.67 -14.42 -9.90
CA GLY A 163 12.81 -15.12 -8.95
C GLY A 163 13.24 -14.98 -7.47
N ILE A 164 14.30 -14.23 -7.17
CA ILE A 164 14.72 -13.95 -5.78
C ILE A 164 13.51 -13.39 -5.00
N ASN A 165 13.26 -13.94 -3.80
CA ASN A 165 12.12 -13.61 -2.95
C ASN A 165 12.54 -13.12 -1.55
N VAL A 166 13.63 -12.39 -1.46
CA VAL A 166 14.12 -11.73 -0.25
C VAL A 166 13.68 -10.27 -0.32
N PRO A 167 12.66 -9.82 0.44
CA PRO A 167 12.08 -8.48 0.29
C PRO A 167 13.08 -7.33 0.43
N GLU A 168 14.10 -7.51 1.28
CA GLU A 168 15.17 -6.54 1.52
C GLU A 168 16.07 -6.33 0.29
N LEU A 169 16.15 -7.33 -0.60
CA LEU A 169 16.90 -7.30 -1.85
C LEU A 169 16.05 -6.94 -3.07
N LEU A 170 14.77 -6.63 -2.88
CA LEU A 170 13.88 -6.28 -3.98
C LEU A 170 13.78 -4.76 -4.12
N ILE A 171 13.79 -4.29 -5.37
CA ILE A 171 13.62 -2.89 -5.74
C ILE A 171 12.37 -2.76 -6.60
N ALA A 172 11.51 -1.79 -6.26
CA ALA A 172 10.43 -1.37 -7.13
C ALA A 172 10.98 -0.32 -8.11
N SER A 173 11.33 -0.75 -9.30
CA SER A 173 11.92 0.08 -10.35
C SER A 173 10.81 0.68 -11.22
N HIS A 174 10.91 1.99 -11.54
CA HIS A 174 10.03 2.62 -12.51
C HIS A 174 10.50 2.33 -13.94
N ILE A 175 9.57 2.01 -14.82
CA ILE A 175 9.84 1.82 -16.26
C ILE A 175 10.07 3.18 -16.91
N ILE A 176 9.14 4.13 -16.69
CA ILE A 176 9.33 5.54 -17.04
C ILE A 176 9.81 6.25 -15.77
N PRO A 177 10.99 6.92 -15.80
CA PRO A 177 11.57 7.54 -14.62
C PRO A 177 10.62 8.48 -13.89
N TRP A 178 10.71 8.49 -12.55
CA TRP A 178 9.88 9.33 -11.66
C TRP A 178 9.84 10.81 -12.06
N ALA A 179 10.96 11.34 -12.56
CA ALA A 179 11.08 12.75 -12.93
C ALA A 179 10.37 13.10 -14.23
N GLU A 180 10.14 12.12 -15.11
CA GLU A 180 9.64 12.37 -16.48
C GLU A 180 8.12 12.43 -16.56
N ASN A 181 7.40 11.76 -15.65
CA ASN A 181 5.94 11.71 -15.70
C ASN A 181 5.31 11.64 -14.32
N GLU A 182 4.70 12.75 -13.87
CA GLU A 182 4.04 12.83 -12.55
C GLU A 182 2.83 11.93 -12.43
N GLU A 183 2.02 11.79 -13.48
CA GLU A 183 0.80 11.00 -13.47
C GLU A 183 1.08 9.50 -13.30
N ASN A 184 2.23 9.04 -13.80
CA ASN A 184 2.65 7.64 -13.72
C ASN A 184 3.44 7.28 -12.46
N ARG A 185 3.70 8.22 -11.56
CA ARG A 185 4.48 7.97 -10.34
C ARG A 185 3.91 6.89 -9.44
N LEU A 186 2.58 6.80 -9.36
CA LEU A 186 1.86 5.83 -8.54
C LEU A 186 1.08 4.82 -9.38
N ASN A 187 1.38 4.73 -10.68
CA ASN A 187 0.80 3.74 -11.55
C ASN A 187 1.57 2.41 -11.41
N PRO A 188 0.94 1.33 -10.91
CA PRO A 188 1.62 0.04 -10.76
C PRO A 188 2.01 -0.59 -12.10
N GLU A 189 1.39 -0.20 -13.22
CA GLU A 189 1.76 -0.65 -14.57
C GLU A 189 3.09 -0.03 -15.04
N ASN A 190 3.51 1.08 -14.42
CA ASN A 190 4.80 1.72 -14.65
C ASN A 190 5.91 1.16 -13.74
N GLY A 191 5.74 -0.02 -13.18
CA GLY A 191 6.70 -0.57 -12.24
C GLY A 191 7.02 -2.03 -12.44
N ILE A 192 8.26 -2.40 -12.08
CA ILE A 192 8.74 -3.76 -12.11
C ILE A 192 9.52 -4.08 -10.84
N CYS A 193 9.36 -5.32 -10.33
CA CYS A 193 10.11 -5.80 -9.18
C CYS A 193 11.43 -6.42 -9.62
N LEU A 194 12.54 -5.83 -9.24
CA LEU A 194 13.89 -6.26 -9.64
C LEU A 194 14.79 -6.54 -8.44
N SER A 195 15.80 -7.40 -8.64
CA SER A 195 16.95 -7.45 -7.74
C SER A 195 17.90 -6.27 -8.04
N PRO A 196 18.80 -5.88 -7.10
CA PRO A 196 19.66 -4.71 -7.26
C PRO A 196 20.53 -4.74 -8.51
N LEU A 197 20.99 -5.93 -8.91
CA LEU A 197 21.80 -6.08 -10.14
C LEU A 197 21.00 -5.68 -11.38
N TYR A 198 19.77 -6.18 -11.52
CA TYR A 198 18.94 -5.92 -12.70
C TYR A 198 18.35 -4.52 -12.71
N ASP A 199 18.05 -3.96 -11.55
CA ASP A 199 17.70 -2.54 -11.42
C ASP A 199 18.86 -1.64 -11.92
N LYS A 200 20.09 -1.94 -11.50
CA LYS A 200 21.28 -1.22 -11.97
C LYS A 200 21.48 -1.32 -13.49
N LEU A 201 21.29 -2.53 -14.06
CA LEU A 201 21.41 -2.74 -15.50
C LEU A 201 20.33 -1.98 -16.28
N SER A 202 19.09 -1.97 -15.80
CA SER A 202 17.99 -1.20 -16.40
C SER A 202 18.32 0.29 -16.43
N ASN A 203 18.83 0.84 -15.34
CA ASN A 203 19.19 2.25 -15.21
C ASN A 203 20.35 2.70 -16.11
N ILE A 204 21.21 1.80 -16.59
CA ILE A 204 22.27 2.10 -17.56
C ILE A 204 21.87 1.80 -19.01
N GLY A 205 20.57 1.61 -19.28
CA GLY A 205 20.04 1.45 -20.63
C GLY A 205 20.19 0.05 -21.24
N VAL A 206 20.52 -0.97 -20.43
CA VAL A 206 20.49 -2.36 -20.90
C VAL A 206 19.05 -2.80 -21.02
N GLN A 207 18.59 -3.09 -22.23
CA GLN A 207 17.25 -3.65 -22.44
C GLN A 207 17.17 -5.05 -21.84
N LEU A 208 16.40 -5.16 -20.74
CA LEU A 208 16.19 -6.42 -20.01
C LEU A 208 15.05 -7.27 -20.59
N TYR A 209 14.34 -6.75 -21.60
CA TYR A 209 13.14 -7.37 -22.17
C TYR A 209 13.31 -7.57 -23.68
N ARG A 210 13.00 -8.75 -24.11
CA ARG A 210 12.61 -9.10 -25.49
C ARG A 210 11.23 -9.73 -25.44
#